data_e1fb26cd0ba933210b4676863d40228e
#
_entry.id   e1fb26cd0ba933210b4676863d40228e
#
_cell.length_a   1.000
_cell.length_b   1.000
_cell.length_c   1.000
_cell.angle_alpha   90.00
_cell.angle_beta   90.00
_cell.angle_gamma   90.00
#
_symmetry.space_group_name_H-M   'P 1'
#
loop_
_entity.id
_entity.type
_entity.pdbx_description
1 polymer ?
#
loop_
_entity_poly.entity_id
_entity_poly.type
_entity_poly.pdbx_seq_one_letter_code
_entity_poly.pdbx_strand_id
1 'polypeptide(L)'
;MKKRSGFTVMARLIGLVKPLSGYMVLAILMGLVGHLCAAFITIFGGFAVLDLLGFTTPVVLKTTFICVLLFALVRGVFRYAEQSCNHFIAFKLLALIRDKVFRALRRLCPAKLEGRDRGDLISVITSDIELLEVFYAHTISPAAIAALFTLIMCLFIGHYHALLGLLALAAYVCVGVVIPLITSRRSGDTGMRFRTESGALSAFVLDSLRGLNETIQYDRGAERRAEMDARTDALSKEEAKLKRLTGQNMGITNTAILLFDLAMLVSSAALVQRGELTFDGALIAVLALFSSFGPTVALANLGATLQNTFAAGNRVLDILDEEPVVDEVTGQKEVEFTGAEAEHVTFSYGGEDILSDVSVRFPEGSVVGIVGRSGSGKSTLLKLLMRFWDVQKGRVRLSGMDVSSINTGNLREMESFVTQETHLFHDSIKNNLRIAKLDATDDEIVAACKKAAVHEFIMTLPQGYDTPVGELGDTLSGGERQRLGLARAFLHDAPLMLLDEPTSNLDSLNEAVILKSLHEQCAGKTVVLVSHRASTMRIADTVYSVEHGRMS
;
A
#
# COMPACT_ATOMS: atom_id res chain seq x y z
N MET A 1 10.04 11.12 -6.04
CA MET A 1 8.59 11.02 -6.35
C MET A 1 8.24 11.84 -7.59
N LYS A 2 7.71 11.22 -8.63
CA LYS A 2 7.19 11.94 -9.82
C LYS A 2 5.92 12.68 -9.43
N LYS A 3 5.94 14.02 -9.47
CA LYS A 3 4.73 14.83 -9.21
C LYS A 3 3.78 14.68 -10.41
N ARG A 4 2.81 13.76 -10.34
CA ARG A 4 1.76 13.61 -11.35
C ARG A 4 0.64 14.61 -11.08
N SER A 5 -0.05 15.08 -12.14
CA SER A 5 -1.26 15.88 -11.96
C SER A 5 -2.37 15.03 -11.33
N GLY A 6 -3.25 15.62 -10.52
CA GLY A 6 -4.40 14.92 -9.94
C GLY A 6 -5.27 14.23 -11.00
N PHE A 7 -5.40 14.85 -12.19
CA PHE A 7 -6.12 14.25 -13.32
C PHE A 7 -5.44 12.97 -13.83
N THR A 8 -4.12 12.96 -13.93
CA THR A 8 -3.35 11.78 -14.35
C THR A 8 -3.49 10.63 -13.33
N VAL A 9 -3.41 10.97 -12.03
CA VAL A 9 -3.63 9.97 -10.96
C VAL A 9 -5.03 9.39 -11.06
N MET A 10 -6.05 10.26 -11.20
CA MET A 10 -7.44 9.85 -11.33
C MET A 10 -7.67 8.93 -12.54
N ALA A 11 -7.16 9.31 -13.72
CA ALA A 11 -7.33 8.51 -14.94
C ALA A 11 -6.69 7.11 -14.80
N ARG A 12 -5.51 7.01 -14.17
CA ARG A 12 -4.85 5.73 -13.92
C ARG A 12 -5.59 4.88 -12.89
N LEU A 13 -6.08 5.48 -11.81
CA LEU A 13 -6.90 4.76 -10.81
C LEU A 13 -8.21 4.25 -11.42
N ILE A 14 -8.89 5.03 -12.27
CA ILE A 14 -10.07 4.57 -13.03
C ILE A 14 -9.72 3.38 -13.93
N GLY A 15 -8.53 3.40 -14.55
CA GLY A 15 -8.06 2.28 -15.38
C GLY A 15 -7.97 0.95 -14.61
N LEU A 16 -7.73 0.98 -13.31
CA LEU A 16 -7.70 -0.22 -12.45
C LEU A 16 -9.10 -0.84 -12.23
N VAL A 17 -10.18 -0.06 -12.44
CA VAL A 17 -11.58 -0.53 -12.31
C VAL A 17 -12.00 -1.43 -13.47
N LYS A 18 -11.27 -1.44 -14.59
CA LYS A 18 -11.65 -2.16 -15.82
C LYS A 18 -12.17 -3.59 -15.59
N PRO A 19 -11.57 -4.42 -14.70
CA PRO A 19 -12.09 -5.78 -14.43
C PRO A 19 -13.47 -5.82 -13.77
N LEU A 20 -13.90 -4.73 -13.13
CA LEU A 20 -15.15 -4.61 -12.36
C LEU A 20 -16.12 -3.59 -13.00
N SER A 21 -15.88 -3.20 -14.25
CA SER A 21 -16.69 -2.19 -14.95
C SER A 21 -18.18 -2.53 -15.01
N GLY A 22 -18.56 -3.81 -15.15
CA GLY A 22 -19.95 -4.24 -15.12
C GLY A 22 -20.65 -3.94 -13.80
N TYR A 23 -20.01 -4.20 -12.68
CA TYR A 23 -20.54 -3.83 -11.36
C TYR A 23 -20.61 -2.32 -11.16
N MET A 24 -19.66 -1.56 -11.72
CA MET A 24 -19.67 -0.09 -11.68
C MET A 24 -20.87 0.47 -12.43
N VAL A 25 -21.16 -0.02 -13.65
CA VAL A 25 -22.35 0.38 -14.42
C VAL A 25 -23.62 0.03 -13.66
N LEU A 26 -23.69 -1.16 -13.07
CA LEU A 26 -24.83 -1.58 -12.27
C LEU A 26 -25.06 -0.66 -11.06
N ALA A 27 -24.00 -0.30 -10.33
CA ALA A 27 -24.06 0.62 -9.20
C ALA A 27 -24.57 2.01 -9.64
N ILE A 28 -24.07 2.53 -10.77
CA ILE A 28 -24.50 3.81 -11.32
C ILE A 28 -26.00 3.79 -11.68
N LEU A 29 -26.47 2.73 -12.37
CA LEU A 29 -27.89 2.61 -12.73
C LEU A 29 -28.78 2.50 -11.49
N MET A 30 -28.41 1.67 -10.52
CA MET A 30 -29.16 1.53 -9.27
C MET A 30 -29.20 2.84 -8.48
N GLY A 31 -28.06 3.53 -8.36
CA GLY A 31 -28.00 4.81 -7.68
C GLY A 31 -28.83 5.88 -8.38
N LEU A 32 -28.77 5.94 -9.72
CA LEU A 32 -29.58 6.86 -10.51
C LEU A 32 -31.10 6.64 -10.27
N VAL A 33 -31.56 5.39 -10.37
CA VAL A 33 -32.96 5.04 -10.11
C VAL A 33 -33.33 5.37 -8.66
N GLY A 34 -32.48 5.05 -7.68
CA GLY A 34 -32.73 5.38 -6.27
C GLY A 34 -32.89 6.87 -6.01
N HIS A 35 -32.05 7.71 -6.64
CA HIS A 35 -32.15 9.17 -6.52
C HIS A 35 -33.35 9.75 -7.28
N LEU A 36 -33.69 9.21 -8.46
CA LEU A 36 -34.89 9.59 -9.18
C LEU A 36 -36.15 9.26 -8.37
N CYS A 37 -36.24 8.05 -7.80
CA CYS A 37 -37.36 7.70 -6.93
C CYS A 37 -37.47 8.69 -5.75
N ALA A 38 -36.35 9.11 -5.15
CA ALA A 38 -36.35 10.07 -4.07
C ALA A 38 -36.93 11.43 -4.47
N ALA A 39 -36.53 11.97 -5.62
CA ALA A 39 -37.05 13.23 -6.16
C ALA A 39 -38.52 13.10 -6.54
N PHE A 40 -38.88 12.02 -7.22
CA PHE A 40 -40.24 11.79 -7.69
C PHE A 40 -41.26 11.54 -6.58
N ILE A 41 -40.85 11.04 -5.38
CA ILE A 41 -41.72 11.01 -4.21
C ILE A 41 -42.28 12.40 -3.90
N THR A 42 -41.44 13.42 -3.86
CA THR A 42 -41.82 14.80 -3.59
C THR A 42 -42.63 15.40 -4.73
N ILE A 43 -42.25 15.14 -5.98
CA ILE A 43 -42.97 15.61 -7.20
C ILE A 43 -44.39 15.02 -7.24
N PHE A 44 -44.56 13.74 -6.98
CA PHE A 44 -45.86 13.08 -6.90
C PHE A 44 -46.68 13.59 -5.71
N GLY A 45 -46.03 13.93 -4.60
CA GLY A 45 -46.70 14.67 -3.51
C GLY A 45 -47.26 15.99 -3.98
N GLY A 46 -46.52 16.71 -4.82
CA GLY A 46 -47.01 17.93 -5.49
C GLY A 46 -48.22 17.70 -6.40
N PHE A 47 -48.20 16.63 -7.22
CA PHE A 47 -49.36 16.25 -8.04
C PHE A 47 -50.60 15.90 -7.16
N ALA A 48 -50.41 15.25 -6.04
CA ALA A 48 -51.51 14.99 -5.11
C ALA A 48 -52.15 16.28 -4.57
N VAL A 49 -51.33 17.27 -4.22
CA VAL A 49 -51.80 18.60 -3.79
C VAL A 49 -52.56 19.31 -4.87
N LEU A 50 -52.02 19.28 -6.12
CA LEU A 50 -52.68 19.90 -7.28
C LEU A 50 -54.06 19.27 -7.59
N ASP A 51 -54.15 17.94 -7.54
CA ASP A 51 -55.40 17.21 -7.75
C ASP A 51 -56.46 17.58 -6.70
N LEU A 52 -56.03 17.68 -5.43
CA LEU A 52 -56.94 18.14 -4.35
C LEU A 52 -57.40 19.60 -4.50
N LEU A 53 -56.58 20.45 -5.14
CA LEU A 53 -56.91 21.83 -5.47
C LEU A 53 -57.80 21.97 -6.74
N GLY A 54 -58.12 20.87 -7.42
CA GLY A 54 -58.96 20.83 -8.59
C GLY A 54 -58.24 21.11 -9.90
N PHE A 55 -56.89 21.06 -9.93
CA PHE A 55 -56.11 21.15 -11.16
C PHE A 55 -56.10 19.80 -11.90
N THR A 56 -56.06 19.85 -13.23
CA THR A 56 -55.90 18.63 -14.04
C THR A 56 -54.46 18.11 -13.91
N THR A 57 -54.30 16.96 -13.27
CA THR A 57 -52.99 16.33 -13.08
C THR A 57 -52.79 15.15 -14.06
N PRO A 58 -51.52 14.83 -14.44
CA PRO A 58 -51.24 13.68 -15.31
C PRO A 58 -51.64 12.34 -14.71
N VAL A 59 -51.79 12.27 -13.36
CA VAL A 59 -52.01 11.04 -12.60
C VAL A 59 -53.09 11.27 -11.54
N VAL A 60 -54.05 10.36 -11.49
CA VAL A 60 -55.16 10.39 -10.52
C VAL A 60 -54.62 10.14 -9.08
N LEU A 61 -55.22 10.80 -8.10
CA LEU A 61 -54.82 10.78 -6.67
C LEU A 61 -54.52 9.37 -6.14
N LYS A 62 -55.39 8.38 -6.40
CA LYS A 62 -55.14 6.99 -5.99
C LYS A 62 -53.83 6.40 -6.56
N THR A 63 -53.61 6.63 -7.86
CA THR A 63 -52.40 6.16 -8.53
C THR A 63 -51.15 6.87 -7.99
N THR A 64 -51.26 8.18 -7.68
CA THR A 64 -50.20 8.98 -7.07
C THR A 64 -49.70 8.36 -5.76
N PHE A 65 -50.62 7.99 -4.86
CA PHE A 65 -50.23 7.34 -3.58
C PHE A 65 -49.60 5.97 -3.79
N ILE A 66 -50.08 5.18 -4.75
CA ILE A 66 -49.48 3.89 -5.13
C ILE A 66 -48.04 4.11 -5.66
N CYS A 67 -47.85 5.10 -6.52
CA CYS A 67 -46.51 5.45 -7.05
C CYS A 67 -45.56 5.91 -5.94
N VAL A 68 -46.00 6.77 -5.03
CA VAL A 68 -45.19 7.22 -3.87
C VAL A 68 -44.77 6.05 -3.00
N LEU A 69 -45.69 5.11 -2.69
CA LEU A 69 -45.34 3.90 -1.94
C LEU A 69 -44.34 3.02 -2.68
N LEU A 70 -44.58 2.81 -3.99
CA LEU A 70 -43.68 2.03 -4.83
C LEU A 70 -42.28 2.68 -4.92
N PHE A 71 -42.20 3.99 -5.14
CA PHE A 71 -40.93 4.71 -5.17
C PHE A 71 -40.19 4.66 -3.83
N ALA A 72 -40.89 4.73 -2.71
CA ALA A 72 -40.29 4.62 -1.38
C ALA A 72 -39.66 3.23 -1.17
N LEU A 73 -40.35 2.16 -1.56
CA LEU A 73 -39.83 0.79 -1.46
C LEU A 73 -38.66 0.57 -2.43
N VAL A 74 -38.82 0.95 -3.69
CA VAL A 74 -37.78 0.83 -4.74
C VAL A 74 -36.53 1.61 -4.33
N ARG A 75 -36.69 2.85 -3.86
CA ARG A 75 -35.58 3.66 -3.36
C ARG A 75 -34.76 2.95 -2.31
N GLY A 76 -35.42 2.32 -1.30
CA GLY A 76 -34.74 1.59 -0.24
C GLY A 76 -33.89 0.43 -0.75
N VAL A 77 -34.50 -0.41 -1.61
CA VAL A 77 -33.81 -1.57 -2.20
C VAL A 77 -32.65 -1.15 -3.09
N PHE A 78 -32.88 -0.19 -3.99
CA PHE A 78 -31.86 0.25 -4.94
C PHE A 78 -30.72 1.00 -4.27
N ARG A 79 -31.00 1.78 -3.21
CA ARG A 79 -29.96 2.45 -2.42
C ARG A 79 -29.08 1.44 -1.69
N TYR A 80 -29.68 0.41 -1.12
CA TYR A 80 -28.92 -0.67 -0.47
C TYR A 80 -28.06 -1.41 -1.50
N ALA A 81 -28.64 -1.77 -2.66
CA ALA A 81 -27.92 -2.50 -3.71
C ALA A 81 -26.78 -1.65 -4.31
N GLU A 82 -26.99 -0.36 -4.53
CA GLU A 82 -25.94 0.59 -4.96
C GLU A 82 -24.78 0.60 -3.99
N GLN A 83 -25.06 0.79 -2.69
CA GLN A 83 -24.02 0.82 -1.66
C GLN A 83 -23.27 -0.52 -1.57
N SER A 84 -24.00 -1.62 -1.60
CA SER A 84 -23.40 -2.96 -1.60
C SER A 84 -22.46 -3.17 -2.78
N CYS A 85 -22.87 -2.75 -4.00
CA CYS A 85 -22.02 -2.81 -5.18
C CYS A 85 -20.79 -1.91 -5.07
N ASN A 86 -20.94 -0.67 -4.58
CA ASN A 86 -19.84 0.28 -4.43
C ASN A 86 -18.79 -0.24 -3.45
N HIS A 87 -19.19 -0.76 -2.28
CA HIS A 87 -18.27 -1.35 -1.32
C HIS A 87 -17.64 -2.66 -1.82
N PHE A 88 -18.41 -3.51 -2.50
CA PHE A 88 -17.86 -4.72 -3.13
C PHE A 88 -16.74 -4.36 -4.14
N ILE A 89 -17.00 -3.37 -5.01
CA ILE A 89 -16.00 -2.89 -5.97
C ILE A 89 -14.77 -2.35 -5.23
N ALA A 90 -14.96 -1.51 -4.22
CA ALA A 90 -13.88 -0.91 -3.46
C ALA A 90 -13.01 -2.00 -2.81
N PHE A 91 -13.56 -2.89 -2.01
CA PHE A 91 -12.80 -3.93 -1.33
C PHE A 91 -12.10 -4.89 -2.30
N LYS A 92 -12.76 -5.25 -3.42
CA LYS A 92 -12.13 -6.09 -4.44
C LYS A 92 -10.95 -5.39 -5.12
N LEU A 93 -11.09 -4.08 -5.40
CA LEU A 93 -10.00 -3.28 -5.96
C LEU A 93 -8.86 -3.06 -4.98
N LEU A 94 -9.15 -2.82 -3.69
CA LEU A 94 -8.11 -2.73 -2.66
C LEU A 94 -7.28 -4.02 -2.60
N ALA A 95 -7.95 -5.18 -2.63
CA ALA A 95 -7.26 -6.47 -2.66
C ALA A 95 -6.39 -6.63 -3.92
N LEU A 96 -6.90 -6.24 -5.10
CA LEU A 96 -6.14 -6.27 -6.35
C LEU A 96 -4.95 -5.30 -6.34
N ILE A 97 -5.11 -4.12 -5.74
CA ILE A 97 -4.03 -3.14 -5.63
C ILE A 97 -2.96 -3.65 -4.66
N ARG A 98 -3.34 -4.20 -3.51
CA ARG A 98 -2.42 -4.82 -2.56
C ARG A 98 -1.59 -5.93 -3.21
N ASP A 99 -2.24 -6.82 -3.97
CA ASP A 99 -1.55 -7.88 -4.72
C ASP A 99 -0.55 -7.29 -5.74
N LYS A 100 -0.96 -6.28 -6.53
CA LYS A 100 -0.06 -5.63 -7.49
C LYS A 100 1.11 -4.93 -6.82
N VAL A 101 0.87 -4.22 -5.71
CA VAL A 101 1.92 -3.54 -4.95
C VAL A 101 2.87 -4.57 -4.35
N PHE A 102 2.36 -5.66 -3.78
CA PHE A 102 3.20 -6.73 -3.25
C PHE A 102 4.09 -7.37 -4.33
N ARG A 103 3.52 -7.65 -5.52
CA ARG A 103 4.30 -8.15 -6.66
C ARG A 103 5.37 -7.15 -7.12
N ALA A 104 5.05 -5.85 -7.14
CA ALA A 104 6.01 -4.81 -7.47
C ALA A 104 7.14 -4.76 -6.44
N LEU A 105 6.82 -4.75 -5.13
CA LEU A 105 7.81 -4.77 -4.07
C LEU A 105 8.71 -6.00 -4.13
N ARG A 106 8.15 -7.19 -4.38
CA ARG A 106 8.94 -8.42 -4.57
C ARG A 106 9.95 -8.28 -5.71
N ARG A 107 9.56 -7.65 -6.83
CA ARG A 107 10.43 -7.41 -7.98
C ARG A 107 11.49 -6.34 -7.71
N LEU A 108 11.18 -5.36 -6.84
CA LEU A 108 12.11 -4.29 -6.45
C LEU A 108 13.12 -4.73 -5.37
N CYS A 109 12.82 -5.84 -4.65
CA CYS A 109 13.64 -6.37 -3.58
C CYS A 109 14.86 -7.14 -4.14
N PRO A 110 16.04 -7.06 -3.46
CA PRO A 110 16.32 -6.23 -2.31
C PRO A 110 16.79 -4.81 -2.66
N ALA A 111 17.31 -4.59 -3.88
CA ALA A 111 18.10 -3.43 -4.27
C ALA A 111 17.39 -2.07 -4.03
N LYS A 112 16.11 -1.95 -4.39
CA LYS A 112 15.34 -0.71 -4.22
C LYS A 112 14.74 -0.53 -2.82
N LEU A 113 14.68 -1.60 -2.04
CA LEU A 113 14.08 -1.57 -0.70
C LEU A 113 15.15 -1.41 0.40
N GLU A 114 16.41 -1.74 0.11
CA GLU A 114 17.50 -1.54 1.05
C GLU A 114 17.71 -0.03 1.29
N GLY A 115 17.69 0.38 2.57
CA GLY A 115 17.77 1.79 2.97
C GLY A 115 16.45 2.58 2.94
N ARG A 116 15.33 1.99 2.47
CA ARG A 116 14.01 2.61 2.61
C ARG A 116 13.44 2.42 4.01
N ASP A 117 12.71 3.41 4.46
CA ASP A 117 11.94 3.32 5.70
C ASP A 117 10.84 2.25 5.56
N ARG A 118 10.95 1.19 6.36
CA ARG A 118 9.97 0.08 6.39
C ARG A 118 8.60 0.57 6.84
N GLY A 119 8.55 1.55 7.74
CA GLY A 119 7.31 2.16 8.21
C GLY A 119 6.57 2.89 7.09
N ASP A 120 7.31 3.59 6.21
CA ASP A 120 6.73 4.25 5.04
C ASP A 120 6.13 3.24 4.06
N LEU A 121 6.81 2.12 3.79
CA LEU A 121 6.30 1.05 2.92
C LEU A 121 5.03 0.40 3.49
N ILE A 122 5.02 0.11 4.79
CA ILE A 122 3.84 -0.43 5.49
C ILE A 122 2.68 0.57 5.37
N SER A 123 2.93 1.86 5.59
CA SER A 123 1.92 2.91 5.44
C SER A 123 1.30 2.94 4.05
N VAL A 124 2.11 2.75 2.98
CA VAL A 124 1.58 2.68 1.60
C VAL A 124 0.68 1.46 1.41
N ILE A 125 1.09 0.27 1.89
CA ILE A 125 0.35 -0.99 1.70
C ILE A 125 -0.96 -1.01 2.51
N THR A 126 -0.99 -0.34 3.65
CA THR A 126 -2.15 -0.28 4.55
C THR A 126 -2.95 1.01 4.31
N SER A 127 -2.54 2.09 4.96
CA SER A 127 -3.29 3.34 5.04
C SER A 127 -3.52 4.04 3.70
N ASP A 128 -2.51 4.09 2.81
CA ASP A 128 -2.67 4.77 1.53
C ASP A 128 -3.60 3.99 0.60
N ILE A 129 -3.49 2.66 0.57
CA ILE A 129 -4.41 1.85 -0.22
C ILE A 129 -5.84 1.97 0.33
N GLU A 130 -6.04 1.97 1.66
CA GLU A 130 -7.36 2.17 2.28
C GLU A 130 -7.98 3.52 1.90
N LEU A 131 -7.17 4.57 1.77
CA LEU A 131 -7.65 5.87 1.29
C LEU A 131 -8.22 5.83 -0.13
N LEU A 132 -7.82 4.86 -0.95
CA LEU A 132 -8.37 4.68 -2.29
C LEU A 132 -9.81 4.14 -2.26
N GLU A 133 -10.27 3.56 -1.12
CA GLU A 133 -11.68 3.18 -0.94
C GLU A 133 -12.60 4.37 -1.20
N VAL A 134 -12.27 5.54 -0.62
CA VAL A 134 -13.05 6.77 -0.79
C VAL A 134 -13.19 7.13 -2.28
N PHE A 135 -12.14 6.93 -3.07
CA PHE A 135 -12.19 7.19 -4.50
C PHE A 135 -13.12 6.22 -5.23
N TYR A 136 -12.99 4.93 -4.95
CA TYR A 136 -13.75 3.91 -5.67
C TYR A 136 -15.21 3.83 -5.25
N ALA A 137 -15.50 3.89 -3.96
CA ALA A 137 -16.87 3.77 -3.44
C ALA A 137 -17.65 5.10 -3.47
N HIS A 138 -16.96 6.23 -3.24
CA HIS A 138 -17.64 7.50 -2.97
C HIS A 138 -17.35 8.60 -4.00
N THR A 139 -16.51 8.35 -5.01
CA THR A 139 -16.19 9.38 -6.02
C THR A 139 -16.68 9.02 -7.42
N ILE A 140 -16.30 7.86 -7.95
CA ILE A 140 -16.57 7.51 -9.37
C ILE A 140 -18.06 7.35 -9.62
N SER A 141 -18.71 6.43 -8.86
CA SER A 141 -20.15 6.16 -9.01
C SER A 141 -21.00 7.38 -8.68
N PRO A 142 -20.82 8.09 -7.54
CA PRO A 142 -21.57 9.30 -7.24
C PRO A 142 -21.39 10.43 -8.24
N ALA A 143 -20.19 10.60 -8.82
CA ALA A 143 -19.98 11.63 -9.86
C ALA A 143 -20.74 11.32 -11.14
N ALA A 144 -20.74 10.06 -11.59
CA ALA A 144 -21.50 9.63 -12.75
C ALA A 144 -23.02 9.73 -12.52
N ILE A 145 -23.48 9.31 -11.33
CA ILE A 145 -24.89 9.45 -10.92
C ILE A 145 -25.30 10.91 -10.91
N ALA A 146 -24.50 11.80 -10.29
CA ALA A 146 -24.82 13.22 -10.23
C ALA A 146 -24.90 13.86 -11.62
N ALA A 147 -24.00 13.51 -12.54
CA ALA A 147 -24.03 14.02 -13.91
C ALA A 147 -25.30 13.58 -14.67
N LEU A 148 -25.62 12.28 -14.63
CA LEU A 148 -26.81 11.73 -15.28
C LEU A 148 -28.11 12.27 -14.67
N PHE A 149 -28.16 12.31 -13.34
CA PHE A 149 -29.29 12.83 -12.60
C PHE A 149 -29.52 14.32 -12.88
N THR A 150 -28.46 15.13 -12.87
CA THR A 150 -28.52 16.56 -13.25
C THR A 150 -29.11 16.75 -14.64
N LEU A 151 -28.63 15.97 -15.62
CA LEU A 151 -29.14 16.04 -16.99
C LEU A 151 -30.65 15.75 -17.03
N ILE A 152 -31.10 14.67 -16.39
CA ILE A 152 -32.52 14.27 -16.37
C ILE A 152 -33.37 15.35 -15.69
N MET A 153 -32.92 15.85 -14.52
CA MET A 153 -33.71 16.85 -13.77
C MET A 153 -33.75 18.21 -14.47
N CYS A 154 -32.64 18.63 -15.12
CA CYS A 154 -32.64 19.85 -15.94
C CYS A 154 -33.61 19.74 -17.13
N LEU A 155 -33.67 18.60 -17.81
CA LEU A 155 -34.62 18.35 -18.88
C LEU A 155 -36.06 18.31 -18.37
N PHE A 156 -36.29 17.67 -17.20
CA PHE A 156 -37.61 17.59 -16.58
C PHE A 156 -38.14 18.98 -16.18
N ILE A 157 -37.32 19.79 -15.46
CA ILE A 157 -37.67 21.15 -15.04
C ILE A 157 -37.79 22.06 -16.30
N GLY A 158 -36.86 21.91 -17.25
CA GLY A 158 -36.83 22.66 -18.50
C GLY A 158 -38.05 22.40 -19.42
N HIS A 159 -38.71 21.25 -19.26
CA HIS A 159 -39.97 20.95 -19.97
C HIS A 159 -41.09 21.92 -19.60
N TYR A 160 -41.14 22.40 -18.37
CA TYR A 160 -42.11 23.41 -17.93
C TYR A 160 -41.75 24.82 -18.44
N HIS A 161 -40.46 25.19 -18.31
CA HIS A 161 -39.92 26.43 -18.85
C HIS A 161 -38.38 26.40 -18.95
N ALA A 162 -37.84 26.79 -20.12
CA ALA A 162 -36.41 26.71 -20.39
C ALA A 162 -35.54 27.49 -19.39
N LEU A 163 -35.98 28.69 -18.93
CA LEU A 163 -35.28 29.49 -17.94
C LEU A 163 -35.12 28.74 -16.60
N LEU A 164 -36.16 28.01 -16.17
CA LEU A 164 -36.14 27.24 -14.93
C LEU A 164 -35.18 26.04 -15.06
N GLY A 165 -35.12 25.39 -16.21
CA GLY A 165 -34.12 24.35 -16.50
C GLY A 165 -32.67 24.85 -16.45
N LEU A 166 -32.44 26.06 -17.01
CA LEU A 166 -31.13 26.72 -16.93
C LEU A 166 -30.77 27.12 -15.49
N LEU A 167 -31.74 27.61 -14.73
CA LEU A 167 -31.52 27.94 -13.29
C LEU A 167 -31.20 26.67 -12.49
N ALA A 168 -31.87 25.56 -12.76
CA ALA A 168 -31.55 24.27 -12.12
C ALA A 168 -30.14 23.79 -12.50
N LEU A 169 -29.74 23.93 -13.77
CA LEU A 169 -28.37 23.62 -14.21
C LEU A 169 -27.33 24.48 -13.44
N ALA A 170 -27.57 25.79 -13.35
CA ALA A 170 -26.71 26.70 -12.62
C ALA A 170 -26.59 26.28 -11.13
N ALA A 171 -27.70 25.89 -10.50
CA ALA A 171 -27.74 25.41 -9.13
C ALA A 171 -26.91 24.13 -8.94
N TYR A 172 -27.10 23.12 -9.78
CA TYR A 172 -26.36 21.87 -9.69
C TYR A 172 -24.88 22.04 -9.99
N VAL A 173 -24.51 22.86 -10.97
CA VAL A 173 -23.10 23.17 -11.26
C VAL A 173 -22.46 23.94 -10.10
N CYS A 174 -23.19 24.91 -9.53
CA CYS A 174 -22.70 25.65 -8.37
C CYS A 174 -22.42 24.73 -7.18
N VAL A 175 -23.39 23.90 -6.80
CA VAL A 175 -23.30 23.01 -5.65
C VAL A 175 -22.35 21.83 -5.89
N GLY A 176 -22.43 21.18 -7.07
CA GLY A 176 -21.68 19.96 -7.36
C GLY A 176 -20.26 20.18 -7.91
N VAL A 177 -19.95 21.37 -8.43
CA VAL A 177 -18.63 21.65 -9.05
C VAL A 177 -17.96 22.87 -8.45
N VAL A 178 -18.61 24.03 -8.43
CA VAL A 178 -17.97 25.28 -8.01
C VAL A 178 -17.61 25.26 -6.53
N ILE A 179 -18.54 24.89 -5.66
CA ILE A 179 -18.32 24.82 -4.22
C ILE A 179 -17.21 23.80 -3.87
N PRO A 180 -17.23 22.54 -4.36
CA PRO A 180 -16.16 21.60 -4.12
C PRO A 180 -14.78 22.07 -4.57
N LEU A 181 -14.68 22.73 -5.72
CA LEU A 181 -13.41 23.27 -6.23
C LEU A 181 -12.86 24.39 -5.34
N ILE A 182 -13.73 25.30 -4.89
CA ILE A 182 -13.34 26.37 -3.97
C ILE A 182 -12.92 25.80 -2.62
N THR A 183 -13.69 24.85 -2.09
CA THR A 183 -13.40 24.18 -0.82
C THR A 183 -12.09 23.40 -0.88
N SER A 184 -11.87 22.63 -1.94
CA SER A 184 -10.61 21.91 -2.15
C SER A 184 -9.40 22.84 -2.17
N ARG A 185 -9.49 23.99 -2.86
CA ARG A 185 -8.43 25.00 -2.87
C ARG A 185 -8.20 25.65 -1.49
N ARG A 186 -9.28 25.93 -0.74
CA ARG A 186 -9.20 26.53 0.61
C ARG A 186 -8.70 25.55 1.67
N SER A 187 -9.05 24.28 1.55
CA SER A 187 -8.59 23.24 2.47
C SER A 187 -7.08 23.04 2.38
N GLY A 188 -6.47 23.28 1.20
CA GLY A 188 -5.03 23.16 0.97
C GLY A 188 -4.47 21.89 1.59
N ASP A 189 -3.38 22.05 2.36
CA ASP A 189 -2.69 20.91 3.01
C ASP A 189 -3.21 20.57 4.42
N THR A 190 -4.34 21.17 4.87
CA THR A 190 -4.81 21.00 6.27
C THR A 190 -5.05 19.53 6.62
N GLY A 191 -5.68 18.77 5.72
CA GLY A 191 -5.89 17.33 5.93
C GLY A 191 -4.58 16.54 5.97
N MET A 192 -3.59 16.90 5.15
CA MET A 192 -2.27 16.29 5.15
C MET A 192 -1.52 16.61 6.46
N ARG A 193 -1.56 17.88 6.92
CA ARG A 193 -0.93 18.28 8.21
C ARG A 193 -1.51 17.52 9.38
N PHE A 194 -2.85 17.44 9.46
CA PHE A 194 -3.51 16.64 10.50
C PHE A 194 -3.00 15.19 10.54
N ARG A 195 -2.84 14.56 9.38
CA ARG A 195 -2.31 13.18 9.31
C ARG A 195 -0.85 13.08 9.69
N THR A 196 -0.03 14.03 9.25
CA THR A 196 1.40 14.07 9.60
C THR A 196 1.56 14.21 11.11
N GLU A 197 0.83 15.12 11.74
CA GLU A 197 0.84 15.31 13.19
C GLU A 197 0.29 14.09 13.94
N SER A 198 -0.77 13.47 13.43
CA SER A 198 -1.32 12.22 13.99
C SER A 198 -0.31 11.06 13.90
N GLY A 199 0.38 10.93 12.76
CA GLY A 199 1.46 9.96 12.58
C GLY A 199 2.64 10.22 13.52
N ALA A 200 3.06 11.49 13.68
CA ALA A 200 4.13 11.88 14.57
C ALA A 200 3.79 11.62 16.05
N LEU A 201 2.53 11.87 16.45
CA LEU A 201 2.07 11.54 17.80
C LEU A 201 2.05 10.02 18.02
N SER A 202 1.55 9.24 17.06
CA SER A 202 1.51 7.78 17.16
C SER A 202 2.93 7.18 17.25
N ALA A 203 3.88 7.68 16.44
CA ALA A 203 5.28 7.29 16.51
C ALA A 203 5.91 7.63 17.86
N PHE A 204 5.62 8.82 18.39
CA PHE A 204 6.12 9.26 19.70
C PHE A 204 5.55 8.38 20.84
N VAL A 205 4.26 8.03 20.79
CA VAL A 205 3.65 7.13 21.79
C VAL A 205 4.29 5.75 21.73
N LEU A 206 4.47 5.19 20.53
CA LEU A 206 5.12 3.89 20.35
C LEU A 206 6.57 3.90 20.85
N ASP A 207 7.33 4.94 20.54
CA ASP A 207 8.69 5.13 21.01
C ASP A 207 8.74 5.26 22.54
N SER A 208 7.78 5.99 23.13
CA SER A 208 7.66 6.12 24.60
C SER A 208 7.34 4.80 25.28
N LEU A 209 6.51 3.95 24.66
CA LEU A 209 6.20 2.61 25.19
C LEU A 209 7.41 1.67 25.09
N ARG A 210 8.17 1.73 24.00
CA ARG A 210 9.40 0.95 23.82
C ARG A 210 10.49 1.37 24.79
N GLY A 211 10.65 2.67 25.02
CA GLY A 211 11.63 3.25 25.94
C GLY A 211 11.09 3.49 27.36
N LEU A 212 10.08 2.71 27.80
CA LEU A 212 9.46 2.90 29.12
C LEU A 212 10.44 2.60 30.26
N ASN A 213 11.27 1.57 30.10
CA ASN A 213 12.30 1.20 31.08
C ASN A 213 13.31 2.33 31.28
N GLU A 214 13.81 2.91 30.18
CA GLU A 214 14.75 4.04 30.18
C GLU A 214 14.10 5.28 30.79
N THR A 215 12.83 5.53 30.45
CA THR A 215 12.06 6.66 30.98
C THR A 215 11.93 6.57 32.51
N ILE A 216 11.67 5.36 33.05
CA ILE A 216 11.57 5.12 34.50
C ILE A 216 12.96 5.17 35.13
N GLN A 217 13.97 4.54 34.51
CA GLN A 217 15.35 4.48 35.04
C GLN A 217 15.95 5.88 35.25
N TYR A 218 15.65 6.82 34.31
CA TYR A 218 16.20 8.18 34.36
C TYR A 218 15.21 9.22 34.91
N ASP A 219 14.06 8.80 35.47
CA ASP A 219 13.00 9.66 36.04
C ASP A 219 12.53 10.76 35.07
N ARG A 220 12.32 10.39 33.80
CA ARG A 220 11.91 11.32 32.72
C ARG A 220 10.42 11.25 32.37
N GLY A 221 9.61 10.60 33.22
CA GLY A 221 8.18 10.40 32.98
C GLY A 221 7.40 11.71 32.85
N ALA A 222 7.72 12.72 33.67
CA ALA A 222 7.04 14.00 33.64
C ALA A 222 7.32 14.80 32.36
N GLU A 223 8.57 14.79 31.89
CA GLU A 223 8.98 15.45 30.63
C GLU A 223 8.33 14.77 29.42
N ARG A 224 8.35 13.43 29.39
CA ARG A 224 7.76 12.64 28.31
C ARG A 224 6.26 12.88 28.19
N ARG A 225 5.58 12.98 29.34
CA ARG A 225 4.16 13.33 29.40
C ARG A 225 3.90 14.75 28.89
N ALA A 226 4.67 15.73 29.34
CA ALA A 226 4.52 17.12 28.90
C ALA A 226 4.71 17.26 27.37
N GLU A 227 5.66 16.51 26.80
CA GLU A 227 5.86 16.48 25.34
C GLU A 227 4.67 15.82 24.62
N MET A 228 4.12 14.73 25.16
CA MET A 228 2.91 14.09 24.61
C MET A 228 1.71 15.04 24.63
N ASP A 229 1.50 15.77 25.74
CA ASP A 229 0.43 16.75 25.88
C ASP A 229 0.60 17.88 24.86
N ALA A 230 1.83 18.39 24.66
CA ALA A 230 2.10 19.43 23.67
C ALA A 230 1.85 18.98 22.21
N ARG A 231 2.20 17.71 21.87
CA ARG A 231 1.91 17.12 20.55
C ARG A 231 0.41 16.89 20.35
N THR A 232 -0.29 16.46 21.41
CA THR A 232 -1.75 16.29 21.41
C THR A 232 -2.46 17.63 21.19
N ASP A 233 -2.00 18.71 21.84
CA ASP A 233 -2.55 20.07 21.65
C ASP A 233 -2.30 20.59 20.22
N ALA A 234 -1.13 20.32 19.64
CA ALA A 234 -0.83 20.66 18.25
C ALA A 234 -1.77 19.92 17.28
N LEU A 235 -1.95 18.61 17.46
CA LEU A 235 -2.88 17.79 16.68
C LEU A 235 -4.32 18.30 16.80
N SER A 236 -4.78 18.62 18.03
CA SER A 236 -6.12 19.14 18.29
C SER A 236 -6.39 20.47 17.57
N LYS A 237 -5.39 21.34 17.46
CA LYS A 237 -5.50 22.59 16.68
C LYS A 237 -5.69 22.33 15.18
N GLU A 238 -4.95 21.38 14.60
CA GLU A 238 -5.12 21.04 13.19
C GLU A 238 -6.48 20.33 12.95
N GLU A 239 -6.94 19.47 13.87
CA GLU A 239 -8.26 18.85 13.82
C GLU A 239 -9.39 19.90 13.87
N ALA A 240 -9.28 20.89 14.78
CA ALA A 240 -10.24 21.97 14.88
C ALA A 240 -10.33 22.80 13.59
N LYS A 241 -9.19 23.08 12.93
CA LYS A 241 -9.19 23.75 11.62
C LYS A 241 -9.90 22.91 10.56
N LEU A 242 -9.61 21.61 10.51
CA LEU A 242 -10.24 20.70 9.54
C LEU A 242 -11.75 20.64 9.73
N LYS A 243 -12.22 20.46 10.98
CA LYS A 243 -13.65 20.45 11.32
C LYS A 243 -14.34 21.79 11.01
N ARG A 244 -13.64 22.91 11.26
CA ARG A 244 -14.15 24.25 10.91
C ARG A 244 -14.33 24.41 9.40
N LEU A 245 -13.37 23.97 8.60
CA LEU A 245 -13.47 24.00 7.14
C LEU A 245 -14.63 23.14 6.63
N THR A 246 -14.81 21.94 7.21
CA THR A 246 -15.93 21.07 6.88
C THR A 246 -17.27 21.71 7.22
N GLY A 247 -17.40 22.30 8.42
CA GLY A 247 -18.60 23.02 8.83
C GLY A 247 -18.91 24.24 7.96
N GLN A 248 -17.88 25.01 7.58
CA GLN A 248 -18.02 26.14 6.64
C GLN A 248 -18.49 25.67 5.26
N ASN A 249 -17.91 24.59 4.73
CA ASN A 249 -18.34 24.02 3.46
C ASN A 249 -19.82 23.62 3.49
N MET A 250 -20.24 22.94 4.56
CA MET A 250 -21.64 22.53 4.74
C MET A 250 -22.56 23.75 4.84
N GLY A 251 -22.15 24.80 5.57
CA GLY A 251 -22.90 26.06 5.68
C GLY A 251 -23.04 26.75 4.32
N ILE A 252 -21.96 26.89 3.56
CA ILE A 252 -21.96 27.50 2.22
C ILE A 252 -22.86 26.70 1.27
N THR A 253 -22.73 25.36 1.28
CA THR A 253 -23.54 24.48 0.43
C THR A 253 -25.03 24.63 0.71
N ASN A 254 -25.44 24.55 1.98
CA ASN A 254 -26.85 24.69 2.38
C ASN A 254 -27.41 26.09 2.09
N THR A 255 -26.61 27.13 2.30
CA THR A 255 -27.01 28.50 1.95
C THR A 255 -27.18 28.66 0.43
N ALA A 256 -26.27 28.11 -0.37
CA ALA A 256 -26.39 28.15 -1.84
C ALA A 256 -27.67 27.42 -2.30
N ILE A 257 -27.95 26.24 -1.77
CA ILE A 257 -29.18 25.49 -2.08
C ILE A 257 -30.41 26.34 -1.78
N LEU A 258 -30.49 26.89 -0.55
CA LEU A 258 -31.62 27.73 -0.15
C LEU A 258 -31.80 28.96 -1.06
N LEU A 259 -30.70 29.62 -1.45
CA LEU A 259 -30.74 30.75 -2.39
C LEU A 259 -31.24 30.34 -3.77
N PHE A 260 -30.84 29.19 -4.30
CA PHE A 260 -31.33 28.66 -5.57
C PHE A 260 -32.79 28.23 -5.49
N ASP A 261 -33.24 27.64 -4.40
CA ASP A 261 -34.64 27.29 -4.17
C ASP A 261 -35.52 28.57 -4.13
N LEU A 262 -35.05 29.62 -3.42
CA LEU A 262 -35.72 30.90 -3.38
C LEU A 262 -35.74 31.57 -4.78
N ALA A 263 -34.62 31.52 -5.50
CA ALA A 263 -34.56 32.04 -6.87
C ALA A 263 -35.50 31.29 -7.81
N MET A 264 -35.64 29.98 -7.66
CA MET A 264 -36.59 29.16 -8.43
C MET A 264 -38.03 29.56 -8.12
N LEU A 265 -38.36 29.75 -6.84
CA LEU A 265 -39.69 30.21 -6.41
C LEU A 265 -40.04 31.58 -6.99
N VAL A 266 -39.12 32.57 -6.85
CA VAL A 266 -39.34 33.93 -7.35
C VAL A 266 -39.46 33.95 -8.89
N SER A 267 -38.58 33.22 -9.57
CA SER A 267 -38.57 33.15 -11.02
C SER A 267 -39.82 32.46 -11.56
N SER A 268 -40.26 31.37 -10.96
CA SER A 268 -41.47 30.68 -11.36
C SER A 268 -42.72 31.52 -11.08
N ALA A 269 -42.81 32.24 -9.94
CA ALA A 269 -43.89 33.18 -9.65
C ALA A 269 -43.95 34.33 -10.65
N ALA A 270 -42.81 34.90 -11.04
CA ALA A 270 -42.77 35.96 -12.06
C ALA A 270 -43.22 35.46 -13.44
N LEU A 271 -42.87 34.23 -13.82
CA LEU A 271 -43.33 33.63 -15.09
C LEU A 271 -44.83 33.35 -15.09
N VAL A 272 -45.40 32.93 -13.95
CA VAL A 272 -46.86 32.75 -13.79
C VAL A 272 -47.55 34.11 -13.93
N GLN A 273 -47.08 35.18 -13.31
CA GLN A 273 -47.64 36.52 -13.43
C GLN A 273 -47.60 37.04 -14.88
N ARG A 274 -46.61 36.65 -15.68
CA ARG A 274 -46.49 37.00 -17.11
C ARG A 274 -47.36 36.11 -18.01
N GLY A 275 -47.98 35.06 -17.48
CA GLY A 275 -48.75 34.10 -18.27
C GLY A 275 -47.88 33.14 -19.08
N GLU A 276 -46.57 33.10 -18.86
CA GLU A 276 -45.64 32.23 -19.58
C GLU A 276 -45.54 30.82 -18.93
N LEU A 277 -46.05 30.66 -17.71
CA LEU A 277 -46.04 29.41 -16.95
C LEU A 277 -47.36 29.25 -16.21
N THR A 278 -47.88 28.03 -16.13
CA THR A 278 -49.06 27.69 -15.31
C THR A 278 -48.68 27.49 -13.85
N PHE A 279 -49.63 27.66 -12.92
CA PHE A 279 -49.35 27.48 -11.48
C PHE A 279 -48.91 26.06 -11.12
N ASP A 280 -49.53 25.07 -11.76
CA ASP A 280 -49.15 23.65 -11.60
C ASP A 280 -47.71 23.40 -12.05
N GLY A 281 -47.30 23.93 -13.19
CA GLY A 281 -45.92 23.86 -13.67
C GLY A 281 -44.92 24.53 -12.74
N ALA A 282 -45.30 25.72 -12.20
CA ALA A 282 -44.46 26.43 -11.23
C ALA A 282 -44.25 25.63 -9.94
N LEU A 283 -45.32 25.08 -9.36
CA LEU A 283 -45.27 24.27 -8.16
C LEU A 283 -44.37 23.03 -8.36
N ILE A 284 -44.56 22.32 -9.48
CA ILE A 284 -43.77 21.11 -9.75
C ILE A 284 -42.32 21.45 -10.00
N ALA A 285 -41.96 22.53 -10.69
CA ALA A 285 -40.58 22.94 -10.91
C ALA A 285 -39.85 23.28 -9.61
N VAL A 286 -40.53 24.01 -8.69
CA VAL A 286 -39.98 24.31 -7.34
C VAL A 286 -39.75 23.06 -6.54
N LEU A 287 -40.75 22.16 -6.46
CA LEU A 287 -40.63 20.91 -5.70
C LEU A 287 -39.57 19.98 -6.31
N ALA A 288 -39.44 19.98 -7.63
CA ALA A 288 -38.43 19.18 -8.33
C ALA A 288 -36.99 19.65 -7.97
N LEU A 289 -36.72 20.97 -7.97
CA LEU A 289 -35.40 21.48 -7.59
C LEU A 289 -35.13 21.20 -6.12
N PHE A 290 -36.06 21.56 -5.21
CA PHE A 290 -35.94 21.40 -3.77
C PHE A 290 -35.59 19.96 -3.35
N SER A 291 -36.13 18.95 -4.02
CA SER A 291 -35.95 17.54 -3.69
C SER A 291 -34.74 16.87 -4.36
N SER A 292 -34.00 17.58 -5.22
CA SER A 292 -33.07 16.95 -6.18
C SER A 292 -31.58 17.20 -5.91
N PHE A 293 -31.21 17.91 -4.85
CA PHE A 293 -29.82 18.23 -4.54
C PHE A 293 -28.99 17.05 -3.99
N GLY A 294 -29.60 15.91 -3.65
CA GLY A 294 -28.93 14.79 -3.02
C GLY A 294 -27.59 14.36 -3.69
N PRO A 295 -27.58 14.03 -5.00
CA PRO A 295 -26.36 13.63 -5.69
C PRO A 295 -25.27 14.72 -5.72
N THR A 296 -25.65 15.98 -5.92
CA THR A 296 -24.70 17.10 -5.99
C THR A 296 -24.11 17.46 -4.61
N VAL A 297 -24.88 17.34 -3.54
CA VAL A 297 -24.41 17.49 -2.15
C VAL A 297 -23.40 16.40 -1.80
N ALA A 298 -23.61 15.16 -2.28
CA ALA A 298 -22.62 14.09 -2.10
C ALA A 298 -21.26 14.47 -2.70
N LEU A 299 -21.23 15.11 -3.88
CA LEU A 299 -20.00 15.61 -4.50
C LEU A 299 -19.39 16.78 -3.71
N ALA A 300 -20.21 17.70 -3.20
CA ALA A 300 -19.74 18.84 -2.42
C ALA A 300 -18.94 18.40 -1.19
N ASN A 301 -19.31 17.29 -0.56
CA ASN A 301 -18.64 16.75 0.61
C ASN A 301 -17.30 16.04 0.31
N LEU A 302 -17.03 15.68 -0.95
CA LEU A 302 -15.77 15.01 -1.34
C LEU A 302 -14.59 15.96 -1.52
N GLY A 303 -14.82 17.26 -1.70
CA GLY A 303 -13.78 18.22 -2.07
C GLY A 303 -12.58 18.28 -1.11
N ALA A 304 -12.78 18.04 0.18
CA ALA A 304 -11.72 18.05 1.19
C ALA A 304 -10.91 16.73 1.26
N THR A 305 -11.51 15.60 0.88
CA THR A 305 -10.90 14.26 1.01
C THR A 305 -10.14 13.83 -0.25
N LEU A 306 -10.54 14.31 -1.43
CA LEU A 306 -9.95 13.92 -2.71
C LEU A 306 -8.46 14.23 -2.84
N GLN A 307 -7.97 15.34 -2.29
CA GLN A 307 -6.54 15.67 -2.34
C GLN A 307 -5.69 14.63 -1.62
N ASN A 308 -6.13 14.18 -0.44
CA ASN A 308 -5.45 13.13 0.31
C ASN A 308 -5.45 11.81 -0.44
N THR A 309 -6.58 11.47 -1.07
CA THR A 309 -6.71 10.26 -1.90
C THR A 309 -5.79 10.32 -3.12
N PHE A 310 -5.64 11.48 -3.77
CA PHE A 310 -4.70 11.64 -4.88
C PHE A 310 -3.24 11.56 -4.45
N ALA A 311 -2.90 12.09 -3.28
CA ALA A 311 -1.55 11.95 -2.71
C ALA A 311 -1.22 10.48 -2.41
N ALA A 312 -2.13 9.76 -1.76
CA ALA A 312 -2.01 8.32 -1.51
C ALA A 312 -1.92 7.52 -2.81
N GLY A 313 -2.80 7.81 -3.77
CA GLY A 313 -2.77 7.20 -5.10
C GLY A 313 -1.46 7.43 -5.84
N ASN A 314 -0.86 8.63 -5.74
CA ASN A 314 0.44 8.91 -6.34
C ASN A 314 1.55 8.07 -5.71
N ARG A 315 1.57 7.89 -4.38
CA ARG A 315 2.55 7.04 -3.68
C ARG A 315 2.42 5.58 -4.09
N VAL A 316 1.19 5.06 -4.19
CA VAL A 316 0.93 3.69 -4.70
C VAL A 316 1.41 3.55 -6.15
N LEU A 317 1.11 4.51 -7.02
CA LEU A 317 1.56 4.50 -8.41
C LEU A 317 3.08 4.65 -8.55
N ASP A 318 3.75 5.36 -7.64
CA ASP A 318 5.22 5.45 -7.63
C ASP A 318 5.85 4.06 -7.44
N ILE A 319 5.32 3.23 -6.53
CA ILE A 319 5.80 1.85 -6.34
C ILE A 319 5.49 0.97 -7.57
N LEU A 320 4.28 1.11 -8.14
CA LEU A 320 3.88 0.30 -9.29
C LEU A 320 4.67 0.63 -10.57
N ASP A 321 5.12 1.88 -10.71
CA ASP A 321 5.86 2.37 -11.89
C ASP A 321 7.38 2.34 -11.68
N GLU A 322 7.85 1.92 -10.51
CA GLU A 322 9.27 1.86 -10.23
C GLU A 322 9.89 0.67 -10.97
N GLU A 323 10.97 0.95 -11.68
CA GLU A 323 11.72 -0.07 -12.41
C GLU A 323 12.67 -0.81 -11.45
N PRO A 324 12.76 -2.14 -11.52
CA PRO A 324 13.71 -2.91 -10.74
C PRO A 324 15.15 -2.56 -11.19
N VAL A 325 16.11 -2.78 -10.30
CA VAL A 325 17.55 -2.64 -10.63
C VAL A 325 18.02 -3.86 -11.40
N VAL A 326 17.46 -5.02 -11.10
CA VAL A 326 17.79 -6.30 -11.70
C VAL A 326 16.53 -6.92 -12.25
N ASP A 327 16.54 -7.29 -13.53
CA ASP A 327 15.42 -7.98 -14.18
C ASP A 327 15.46 -9.49 -13.91
N GLU A 328 14.28 -10.09 -13.78
CA GLU A 328 14.11 -11.54 -13.69
C GLU A 328 14.43 -12.18 -15.04
N VAL A 329 15.32 -13.17 -15.05
CA VAL A 329 15.70 -13.92 -16.25
C VAL A 329 15.00 -15.26 -16.23
N THR A 330 14.34 -15.61 -17.33
CA THR A 330 13.64 -16.87 -17.53
C THR A 330 13.84 -17.40 -18.94
N GLY A 331 13.61 -18.70 -19.16
CA GLY A 331 13.64 -19.30 -20.51
C GLY A 331 15.04 -19.62 -21.05
N GLN A 332 16.09 -19.51 -20.22
CA GLN A 332 17.43 -19.96 -20.55
C GLN A 332 17.62 -21.44 -20.20
N LYS A 333 18.71 -22.05 -20.69
CA LYS A 333 19.09 -23.41 -20.27
C LYS A 333 19.52 -23.40 -18.80
N GLU A 334 19.20 -24.45 -18.08
CA GLU A 334 19.72 -24.70 -16.74
C GLU A 334 21.23 -24.90 -16.78
N VAL A 335 21.90 -24.38 -15.76
CA VAL A 335 23.35 -24.39 -15.59
C VAL A 335 23.66 -25.21 -14.35
N GLU A 336 24.59 -26.15 -14.45
CA GLU A 336 25.16 -26.84 -13.31
C GLU A 336 26.32 -26.03 -12.74
N PHE A 337 26.48 -26.04 -11.43
CA PHE A 337 27.52 -25.27 -10.76
C PHE A 337 28.90 -25.90 -10.94
N THR A 338 29.88 -25.12 -11.42
CA THR A 338 31.29 -25.52 -11.58
C THR A 338 32.28 -24.48 -11.03
N GLY A 339 31.79 -23.53 -10.24
CA GLY A 339 32.59 -22.47 -9.64
C GLY A 339 32.01 -21.09 -9.90
N ALA A 340 32.54 -20.09 -9.21
CA ALA A 340 32.14 -18.70 -9.34
C ALA A 340 33.35 -17.78 -9.48
N GLU A 341 33.18 -16.64 -10.13
CA GLU A 341 34.25 -15.63 -10.23
C GLU A 341 33.69 -14.21 -10.35
N ALA A 342 34.41 -13.26 -9.82
CA ALA A 342 34.26 -11.84 -10.11
C ALA A 342 35.50 -11.37 -10.89
N GLU A 343 35.29 -10.67 -12.00
CA GLU A 343 36.34 -10.24 -12.91
C GLU A 343 36.27 -8.72 -13.14
N HIS A 344 37.29 -8.00 -12.67
CA HIS A 344 37.40 -6.54 -12.80
C HIS A 344 36.17 -5.76 -12.31
N VAL A 345 35.55 -6.21 -11.22
CA VAL A 345 34.29 -5.68 -10.70
C VAL A 345 34.50 -4.31 -10.07
N THR A 346 33.78 -3.32 -10.60
CA THR A 346 33.60 -2.01 -9.97
C THR A 346 32.12 -1.80 -9.67
N PHE A 347 31.81 -1.40 -8.43
CA PHE A 347 30.45 -1.24 -7.97
C PHE A 347 30.28 -0.12 -6.96
N SER A 348 29.19 0.66 -7.11
CA SER A 348 28.73 1.65 -6.13
C SER A 348 27.20 1.61 -5.97
N TYR A 349 26.69 2.00 -4.78
CA TYR A 349 25.26 2.19 -4.54
C TYR A 349 24.73 3.57 -4.97
N GLY A 350 25.45 4.27 -5.86
CA GLY A 350 25.09 5.60 -6.36
C GLY A 350 25.90 6.75 -5.75
N GLY A 351 26.97 6.45 -5.02
CA GLY A 351 27.96 7.37 -4.47
C GLY A 351 29.37 6.98 -4.85
N GLU A 352 30.26 6.94 -3.87
CA GLU A 352 31.64 6.46 -4.04
C GLU A 352 31.69 4.96 -4.37
N ASP A 353 32.74 4.54 -5.08
CA ASP A 353 32.96 3.14 -5.40
C ASP A 353 33.22 2.34 -4.13
N ILE A 354 32.38 1.34 -3.90
CA ILE A 354 32.51 0.38 -2.78
C ILE A 354 33.49 -0.73 -3.16
N LEU A 355 33.47 -1.17 -4.43
CA LEU A 355 34.41 -2.10 -5.02
C LEU A 355 35.06 -1.42 -6.22
N SER A 356 36.39 -1.51 -6.34
CA SER A 356 37.18 -0.88 -7.40
C SER A 356 38.13 -1.90 -7.99
N ASP A 357 37.79 -2.40 -9.20
CA ASP A 357 38.62 -3.35 -9.97
C ASP A 357 38.92 -4.66 -9.19
N VAL A 358 37.89 -5.24 -8.57
CA VAL A 358 38.01 -6.48 -7.79
C VAL A 358 37.96 -7.69 -8.71
N SER A 359 39.00 -8.56 -8.58
CA SER A 359 39.04 -9.86 -9.29
C SER A 359 39.30 -10.98 -8.27
N VAL A 360 38.40 -11.98 -8.24
CA VAL A 360 38.52 -13.14 -7.35
C VAL A 360 37.86 -14.36 -7.97
N ARG A 361 38.43 -15.55 -7.70
CA ARG A 361 37.87 -16.83 -8.14
C ARG A 361 37.50 -17.69 -6.95
N PHE A 362 36.40 -18.39 -7.10
CA PHE A 362 35.84 -19.36 -6.14
C PHE A 362 35.77 -20.72 -6.83
N PRO A 363 36.87 -21.52 -6.84
CA PRO A 363 36.91 -22.81 -7.48
C PRO A 363 35.87 -23.76 -6.87
N GLU A 364 35.37 -24.69 -7.68
CA GLU A 364 34.47 -25.75 -7.22
C GLU A 364 35.09 -26.54 -6.08
N GLY A 365 34.31 -26.81 -5.03
CA GLY A 365 34.71 -27.60 -3.87
C GLY A 365 35.74 -26.91 -2.95
N SER A 366 36.00 -25.62 -3.10
CA SER A 366 36.95 -24.87 -2.26
C SER A 366 36.26 -23.97 -1.24
N VAL A 367 36.93 -23.72 -0.12
CA VAL A 367 36.51 -22.76 0.90
C VAL A 367 37.37 -21.50 0.77
N VAL A 368 36.78 -20.40 0.33
CA VAL A 368 37.48 -19.12 0.14
C VAL A 368 37.08 -18.14 1.24
N GLY A 369 38.04 -17.71 2.03
CA GLY A 369 37.87 -16.69 3.06
C GLY A 369 38.07 -15.27 2.52
N ILE A 370 37.25 -14.33 2.96
CA ILE A 370 37.37 -12.92 2.66
C ILE A 370 37.46 -12.14 3.96
N VAL A 371 38.59 -11.46 4.18
CA VAL A 371 38.82 -10.62 5.36
C VAL A 371 38.88 -9.15 4.97
N GLY A 372 38.72 -8.26 5.96
CA GLY A 372 38.85 -6.81 5.74
C GLY A 372 38.09 -6.01 6.79
N ARG A 373 38.32 -4.71 6.84
CA ARG A 373 37.65 -3.80 7.77
C ARG A 373 36.15 -3.74 7.51
N SER A 374 35.34 -3.37 8.53
CA SER A 374 33.92 -3.08 8.32
C SER A 374 33.77 -1.97 7.27
N GLY A 375 32.81 -2.14 6.35
CA GLY A 375 32.58 -1.21 5.23
C GLY A 375 33.53 -1.37 4.03
N SER A 376 34.45 -2.35 4.00
CA SER A 376 35.37 -2.55 2.87
C SER A 376 34.77 -3.17 1.61
N GLY A 377 33.45 -3.53 1.62
CA GLY A 377 32.75 -4.07 0.44
C GLY A 377 32.57 -5.59 0.42
N LYS A 378 32.95 -6.34 1.47
CA LYS A 378 32.85 -7.81 1.55
C LYS A 378 31.41 -8.32 1.33
N SER A 379 30.45 -7.82 2.12
CA SER A 379 29.04 -8.19 1.98
C SER A 379 28.46 -7.75 0.63
N THR A 380 28.97 -6.64 0.06
CA THR A 380 28.60 -6.18 -1.27
C THR A 380 29.00 -7.19 -2.34
N LEU A 381 30.19 -7.77 -2.23
CA LEU A 381 30.65 -8.80 -3.16
C LEU A 381 29.73 -10.04 -3.12
N LEU A 382 29.33 -10.50 -1.92
CA LEU A 382 28.36 -11.60 -1.79
C LEU A 382 27.02 -11.27 -2.42
N LYS A 383 26.53 -10.03 -2.23
CA LYS A 383 25.27 -9.56 -2.84
C LYS A 383 25.33 -9.47 -4.36
N LEU A 384 26.52 -9.21 -4.93
CA LEU A 384 26.74 -9.22 -6.38
C LEU A 384 26.81 -10.66 -6.93
N LEU A 385 27.41 -11.61 -6.21
CA LEU A 385 27.34 -13.03 -6.54
C LEU A 385 25.87 -13.50 -6.59
N MET A 386 25.08 -13.15 -5.60
CA MET A 386 23.62 -13.39 -5.57
C MET A 386 22.84 -12.63 -6.65
N ARG A 387 23.48 -11.79 -7.45
CA ARG A 387 22.81 -10.89 -8.41
C ARG A 387 21.65 -10.11 -7.78
N PHE A 388 21.86 -9.57 -6.57
CA PHE A 388 20.92 -8.60 -5.97
C PHE A 388 21.08 -7.21 -6.56
N TRP A 389 22.24 -6.93 -7.19
CA TRP A 389 22.56 -5.79 -8.03
C TRP A 389 23.38 -6.25 -9.22
N ASP A 390 23.26 -5.52 -10.33
CA ASP A 390 24.17 -5.68 -11.47
C ASP A 390 25.41 -4.78 -11.28
N VAL A 391 26.57 -5.24 -11.76
CA VAL A 391 27.82 -4.49 -11.67
C VAL A 391 27.86 -3.35 -12.69
N GLN A 392 28.51 -2.21 -12.36
CA GLN A 392 28.71 -1.12 -13.31
C GLN A 392 29.84 -1.40 -14.28
N LYS A 393 30.93 -2.08 -13.84
CA LYS A 393 32.03 -2.52 -14.69
C LYS A 393 32.48 -3.91 -14.26
N GLY A 394 33.09 -4.63 -15.17
CA GLY A 394 33.52 -5.99 -14.96
C GLY A 394 32.36 -6.99 -15.12
N ARG A 395 32.51 -8.17 -14.56
CA ARG A 395 31.53 -9.26 -14.67
C ARG A 395 31.55 -10.12 -13.42
N VAL A 396 30.38 -10.69 -13.11
CA VAL A 396 30.25 -11.78 -12.13
C VAL A 396 29.75 -13.00 -12.89
N ARG A 397 30.45 -14.11 -12.73
CA ARG A 397 30.13 -15.35 -13.46
C ARG A 397 29.92 -16.51 -12.49
N LEU A 398 28.96 -17.36 -12.81
CA LEU A 398 28.82 -18.70 -12.27
C LEU A 398 28.98 -19.72 -13.38
N SER A 399 29.80 -20.73 -13.15
CA SER A 399 30.05 -21.79 -14.16
C SER A 399 30.49 -21.23 -15.53
N GLY A 400 31.28 -20.16 -15.52
CA GLY A 400 31.77 -19.47 -16.73
C GLY A 400 30.72 -18.60 -17.43
N MET A 401 29.46 -18.59 -17.01
CA MET A 401 28.38 -17.77 -17.57
C MET A 401 28.14 -16.51 -16.72
N ASP A 402 27.86 -15.40 -17.36
CA ASP A 402 27.49 -14.16 -16.67
C ASP A 402 26.18 -14.38 -15.88
N VAL A 403 26.14 -13.99 -14.62
CA VAL A 403 24.96 -14.17 -13.74
C VAL A 403 23.71 -13.48 -14.30
N SER A 404 23.89 -12.44 -15.13
CA SER A 404 22.79 -11.72 -15.79
C SER A 404 22.15 -12.54 -16.93
N SER A 405 22.75 -13.64 -17.36
CA SER A 405 22.25 -14.53 -18.41
C SER A 405 21.74 -15.88 -17.89
N ILE A 406 21.78 -16.13 -16.58
CA ILE A 406 21.30 -17.36 -15.94
C ILE A 406 19.85 -17.15 -15.49
N ASN A 407 19.00 -18.18 -15.64
CA ASN A 407 17.64 -18.16 -15.09
C ASN A 407 17.68 -17.82 -13.60
N THR A 408 16.88 -16.83 -13.17
CA THR A 408 16.86 -16.40 -11.76
C THR A 408 16.52 -17.55 -10.80
N GLY A 409 15.60 -18.45 -11.18
CA GLY A 409 15.27 -19.64 -10.38
C GLY A 409 16.47 -20.57 -10.22
N ASN A 410 17.13 -20.93 -11.33
CA ASN A 410 18.31 -21.80 -11.32
C ASN A 410 19.49 -21.16 -10.54
N LEU A 411 19.68 -19.85 -10.65
CA LEU A 411 20.67 -19.13 -9.84
C LEU A 411 20.39 -19.31 -8.34
N ARG A 412 19.12 -19.18 -7.91
CA ARG A 412 18.74 -19.37 -6.50
C ARG A 412 18.88 -20.81 -6.01
N GLU A 413 18.70 -21.78 -6.88
CA GLU A 413 18.94 -23.20 -6.53
C GLU A 413 20.43 -23.50 -6.36
N MET A 414 21.30 -22.82 -7.09
CA MET A 414 22.75 -23.00 -6.98
C MET A 414 23.38 -22.29 -5.79
N GLU A 415 22.68 -21.34 -5.15
CA GLU A 415 23.23 -20.44 -4.13
C GLU A 415 22.49 -20.54 -2.81
N SER A 416 23.21 -20.53 -1.72
CA SER A 416 22.70 -20.37 -0.35
C SER A 416 23.39 -19.19 0.33
N PHE A 417 22.62 -18.24 0.87
CA PHE A 417 23.16 -17.03 1.48
C PHE A 417 22.73 -16.90 2.93
N VAL A 418 23.71 -16.92 3.82
CA VAL A 418 23.54 -16.62 5.25
C VAL A 418 23.99 -15.19 5.48
N THR A 419 23.06 -14.31 5.79
CA THR A 419 23.30 -12.91 6.10
C THR A 419 23.78 -12.72 7.54
N GLN A 420 24.45 -11.61 7.82
CA GLN A 420 24.91 -11.24 9.17
C GLN A 420 23.77 -11.25 10.20
N GLU A 421 22.57 -10.78 9.80
CA GLU A 421 21.36 -10.84 10.61
C GLU A 421 20.35 -11.79 9.97
N THR A 422 19.99 -12.86 10.69
CA THR A 422 18.95 -13.80 10.24
C THR A 422 17.58 -13.26 10.60
N HIS A 423 16.75 -13.03 9.59
CA HIS A 423 15.35 -12.65 9.77
C HIS A 423 14.46 -13.88 9.96
N LEU A 424 13.62 -13.84 11.01
CA LEU A 424 12.64 -14.87 11.30
C LEU A 424 11.23 -14.29 11.16
N PHE A 425 10.33 -15.06 10.58
CA PHE A 425 8.91 -14.72 10.44
C PHE A 425 8.15 -15.08 11.73
N HIS A 426 7.10 -14.36 12.02
CA HIS A 426 6.18 -14.69 13.11
C HIS A 426 5.39 -15.97 12.78
N ASP A 427 6.04 -17.10 12.96
CA ASP A 427 5.55 -18.44 12.67
C ASP A 427 6.34 -19.46 13.52
N SER A 428 6.03 -20.75 13.43
CA SER A 428 6.79 -21.80 14.10
C SER A 428 8.25 -21.87 13.60
N ILE A 429 9.14 -22.39 14.43
CA ILE A 429 10.53 -22.67 14.03
C ILE A 429 10.56 -23.57 12.79
N LYS A 430 9.71 -24.60 12.76
CA LYS A 430 9.57 -25.52 11.64
C LYS A 430 9.24 -24.81 10.33
N ASN A 431 8.24 -23.94 10.34
CA ASN A 431 7.85 -23.19 9.15
C ASN A 431 8.91 -22.18 8.73
N ASN A 432 9.60 -21.58 9.70
CA ASN A 432 10.75 -20.73 9.43
C ASN A 432 11.90 -21.46 8.72
N LEU A 433 12.12 -22.75 9.00
CA LEU A 433 13.12 -23.57 8.33
C LEU A 433 12.65 -24.02 6.94
N ARG A 434 11.37 -24.40 6.78
CA ARG A 434 10.78 -24.83 5.52
C ARG A 434 10.83 -23.79 4.39
N ILE A 435 11.05 -22.52 4.71
CA ILE A 435 11.26 -21.48 3.69
C ILE A 435 12.43 -21.83 2.76
N ALA A 436 13.46 -22.52 3.27
CA ALA A 436 14.61 -22.93 2.47
C ALA A 436 14.30 -24.11 1.52
N LYS A 437 13.35 -24.99 1.91
CA LYS A 437 12.90 -26.13 1.13
C LYS A 437 11.45 -26.45 1.55
N LEU A 438 10.47 -26.07 0.72
CA LEU A 438 9.04 -26.13 1.07
C LEU A 438 8.52 -27.54 1.31
N ASP A 439 9.06 -28.51 0.62
CA ASP A 439 8.72 -29.94 0.69
C ASP A 439 9.60 -30.74 1.68
N ALA A 440 10.42 -30.03 2.48
CA ALA A 440 11.29 -30.69 3.45
C ALA A 440 10.50 -31.54 4.45
N THR A 441 10.97 -32.77 4.64
CA THR A 441 10.48 -33.67 5.67
C THR A 441 10.94 -33.24 7.06
N ASP A 442 10.26 -33.71 8.09
CA ASP A 442 10.64 -33.40 9.47
C ASP A 442 12.04 -33.94 9.81
N ASP A 443 12.41 -35.11 9.25
CA ASP A 443 13.75 -35.70 9.43
C ASP A 443 14.85 -34.84 8.78
N GLU A 444 14.61 -34.27 7.58
CA GLU A 444 15.55 -33.37 6.93
C GLU A 444 15.73 -32.08 7.75
N ILE A 445 14.64 -31.53 8.29
CA ILE A 445 14.67 -30.35 9.16
C ILE A 445 15.49 -30.63 10.42
N VAL A 446 15.24 -31.77 11.09
CA VAL A 446 15.98 -32.20 12.27
C VAL A 446 17.47 -32.40 11.96
N ALA A 447 17.78 -33.04 10.83
CA ALA A 447 19.15 -33.25 10.38
C ALA A 447 19.88 -31.92 10.14
N ALA A 448 19.25 -30.96 9.45
CA ALA A 448 19.80 -29.62 9.22
C ALA A 448 20.03 -28.84 10.55
N CYS A 449 19.09 -28.95 11.50
CA CYS A 449 19.24 -28.33 12.82
C CYS A 449 20.34 -28.97 13.67
N LYS A 450 20.55 -30.27 13.57
CA LYS A 450 21.69 -30.95 14.22
C LYS A 450 23.02 -30.44 13.65
N LYS A 451 23.12 -30.33 12.31
CA LYS A 451 24.28 -29.75 11.62
C LYS A 451 24.55 -28.30 12.06
N ALA A 452 23.50 -27.52 12.26
CA ALA A 452 23.63 -26.13 12.75
C ALA A 452 23.75 -26.01 14.29
N ALA A 453 23.86 -27.11 15.02
CA ALA A 453 23.95 -27.16 16.49
C ALA A 453 22.82 -26.39 17.22
N VAL A 454 21.61 -26.40 16.65
CA VAL A 454 20.44 -25.73 17.23
C VAL A 454 19.33 -26.70 17.65
N HIS A 455 19.45 -27.99 17.29
CA HIS A 455 18.47 -29.03 17.60
C HIS A 455 18.22 -29.19 19.11
N GLU A 456 19.29 -29.33 19.89
CA GLU A 456 19.18 -29.53 21.34
C GLU A 456 18.49 -28.34 22.02
N PHE A 457 18.82 -27.12 21.59
CA PHE A 457 18.12 -25.93 22.06
C PHE A 457 16.61 -25.99 21.72
N ILE A 458 16.25 -26.32 20.48
CA ILE A 458 14.84 -26.42 20.05
C ILE A 458 14.09 -27.41 20.92
N MET A 459 14.72 -28.54 21.27
CA MET A 459 14.11 -29.59 22.12
C MET A 459 13.93 -29.17 23.58
N THR A 460 14.59 -28.10 24.04
CA THR A 460 14.33 -27.50 25.37
C THR A 460 13.08 -26.62 25.39
N LEU A 461 12.58 -26.22 24.23
CA LEU A 461 11.41 -25.35 24.13
C LEU A 461 10.11 -26.12 24.38
N PRO A 462 9.07 -25.51 24.98
CA PRO A 462 7.83 -26.19 25.38
C PRO A 462 7.11 -26.94 24.24
N GLN A 463 7.22 -26.45 23.00
CA GLN A 463 6.59 -27.04 21.82
C GLN A 463 7.61 -27.52 20.77
N GLY A 464 8.92 -27.58 21.14
CA GLY A 464 9.97 -28.00 20.23
C GLY A 464 9.95 -27.21 18.91
N TYR A 465 9.92 -27.89 17.78
CA TYR A 465 9.89 -27.30 16.43
C TYR A 465 8.60 -26.51 16.11
N ASP A 466 7.50 -26.77 16.80
CA ASP A 466 6.25 -26.04 16.62
C ASP A 466 6.17 -24.79 17.50
N THR A 467 7.21 -24.49 18.27
CA THR A 467 7.30 -23.26 19.07
C THR A 467 7.21 -22.04 18.17
N PRO A 468 6.23 -21.13 18.40
CA PRO A 468 6.12 -19.89 17.64
C PRO A 468 7.28 -18.94 17.99
N VAL A 469 7.90 -18.39 16.96
CA VAL A 469 8.88 -17.33 17.08
C VAL A 469 8.14 -16.00 17.21
N GLY A 470 8.46 -15.20 18.24
CA GLY A 470 7.86 -13.88 18.44
C GLY A 470 8.16 -12.91 17.30
N GLU A 471 7.54 -11.73 17.36
CA GLU A 471 7.78 -10.68 16.36
C GLU A 471 9.30 -10.41 16.23
N LEU A 472 9.80 -10.45 14.99
CA LEU A 472 11.21 -10.22 14.66
C LEU A 472 12.21 -11.19 15.37
N GLY A 473 11.72 -12.31 15.93
CA GLY A 473 12.56 -13.26 16.63
C GLY A 473 12.96 -12.83 18.05
N ASP A 474 12.28 -11.88 18.66
CA ASP A 474 12.63 -11.31 19.98
C ASP A 474 12.69 -12.34 21.13
N THR A 475 12.08 -13.51 20.92
CA THR A 475 12.12 -14.63 21.89
C THR A 475 13.42 -15.45 21.83
N LEU A 476 14.25 -15.24 20.80
CA LEU A 476 15.49 -15.99 20.56
C LEU A 476 16.70 -15.07 20.68
N SER A 477 17.79 -15.61 21.26
CA SER A 477 19.07 -14.91 21.27
C SER A 477 19.63 -14.71 19.86
N GLY A 478 20.55 -13.76 19.70
CA GLY A 478 21.23 -13.52 18.42
C GLY A 478 21.93 -14.77 17.87
N GLY A 479 22.54 -15.55 18.75
CA GLY A 479 23.22 -16.80 18.38
C GLY A 479 22.26 -17.90 17.94
N GLU A 480 21.08 -18.03 18.54
CA GLU A 480 20.04 -18.99 18.14
C GLU A 480 19.47 -18.62 16.78
N ARG A 481 19.16 -17.33 16.55
CA ARG A 481 18.73 -16.83 15.24
C ARG A 481 19.74 -17.15 14.15
N GLN A 482 21.02 -16.89 14.41
CA GLN A 482 22.09 -17.15 13.45
C GLN A 482 22.23 -18.64 13.13
N ARG A 483 22.13 -19.53 14.13
CA ARG A 483 22.12 -20.99 13.91
C ARG A 483 20.89 -21.46 13.11
N LEU A 484 19.73 -20.83 13.27
CA LEU A 484 18.57 -21.10 12.41
C LEU A 484 18.82 -20.66 10.96
N GLY A 485 19.53 -19.55 10.75
CA GLY A 485 19.99 -19.12 9.42
C GLY A 485 20.91 -20.14 8.77
N LEU A 486 21.86 -20.68 9.52
CA LEU A 486 22.74 -21.77 9.07
C LEU A 486 21.95 -23.06 8.78
N ALA A 487 20.98 -23.42 9.64
CA ALA A 487 20.11 -24.56 9.39
C ALA A 487 19.31 -24.44 8.08
N ARG A 488 18.84 -23.24 7.74
CA ARG A 488 18.22 -22.95 6.42
C ARG A 488 19.20 -23.22 5.28
N ALA A 489 20.45 -22.76 5.40
CA ALA A 489 21.46 -22.97 4.37
C ALA A 489 21.80 -24.47 4.19
N PHE A 490 21.90 -25.22 5.28
CA PHE A 490 22.13 -26.66 5.23
C PHE A 490 20.92 -27.44 4.70
N LEU A 491 19.69 -26.96 4.94
CA LEU A 491 18.46 -27.57 4.44
C LEU A 491 18.27 -27.30 2.94
N HIS A 492 18.65 -26.12 2.47
CA HIS A 492 18.63 -25.75 1.05
C HIS A 492 19.61 -26.56 0.22
N ASP A 493 20.76 -26.89 0.81
CA ASP A 493 21.79 -27.79 0.29
C ASP A 493 22.42 -27.38 -1.06
N ALA A 494 22.49 -26.07 -1.31
CA ALA A 494 23.07 -25.52 -2.54
C ALA A 494 24.58 -25.83 -2.68
N PRO A 495 25.11 -25.96 -3.91
CA PRO A 495 26.54 -26.18 -4.18
C PRO A 495 27.43 -24.97 -3.85
N LEU A 496 26.90 -23.73 -3.90
CA LEU A 496 27.58 -22.52 -3.49
C LEU A 496 26.98 -21.98 -2.19
N MET A 497 27.78 -21.86 -1.14
CA MET A 497 27.37 -21.27 0.14
C MET A 497 28.08 -19.94 0.35
N LEU A 498 27.29 -18.88 0.51
CA LEU A 498 27.75 -17.54 0.80
C LEU A 498 27.46 -17.23 2.27
N LEU A 499 28.49 -17.05 3.08
CA LEU A 499 28.37 -16.90 4.54
C LEU A 499 28.92 -15.53 4.94
N ASP A 500 28.03 -14.62 5.37
CA ASP A 500 28.39 -13.29 5.83
C ASP A 500 28.42 -13.24 7.35
N GLU A 501 29.62 -13.30 7.94
CA GLU A 501 29.88 -13.31 9.39
C GLU A 501 29.07 -14.38 10.17
N PRO A 502 29.12 -15.66 9.78
CA PRO A 502 28.22 -16.71 10.30
C PRO A 502 28.42 -17.02 11.78
N THR A 503 29.42 -16.46 12.44
CA THR A 503 29.73 -16.70 13.85
C THR A 503 29.78 -15.42 14.70
N SER A 504 29.36 -14.26 14.16
CA SER A 504 29.52 -12.96 14.82
C SER A 504 28.81 -12.85 16.18
N ASN A 505 27.65 -13.48 16.33
CA ASN A 505 26.82 -13.44 17.54
C ASN A 505 26.97 -14.68 18.44
N LEU A 506 28.03 -15.50 18.24
CA LEU A 506 28.25 -16.72 18.98
C LEU A 506 29.33 -16.52 20.05
N ASP A 507 29.16 -17.18 21.20
CA ASP A 507 30.22 -17.38 22.16
C ASP A 507 31.28 -18.39 21.64
N SER A 508 32.43 -18.46 22.27
CA SER A 508 33.57 -19.26 21.80
C SER A 508 33.27 -20.77 21.71
N LEU A 509 32.38 -21.30 22.56
CA LEU A 509 32.02 -22.71 22.54
C LEU A 509 31.10 -23.01 21.34
N ASN A 510 30.06 -22.24 21.20
CA ASN A 510 29.14 -22.38 20.07
C ASN A 510 29.85 -22.07 18.73
N GLU A 511 30.76 -21.08 18.70
CA GLU A 511 31.61 -20.82 17.54
C GLU A 511 32.40 -22.08 17.11
N ALA A 512 33.09 -22.74 18.06
CA ALA A 512 33.89 -23.93 17.78
C ALA A 512 33.03 -25.07 17.21
N VAL A 513 31.84 -25.29 17.77
CA VAL A 513 30.88 -26.31 17.26
C VAL A 513 30.43 -25.99 15.85
N ILE A 514 30.09 -24.73 15.57
CA ILE A 514 29.64 -24.31 14.22
C ILE A 514 30.79 -24.40 13.21
N LEU A 515 32.01 -23.98 13.58
CA LEU A 515 33.17 -24.09 12.68
C LEU A 515 33.50 -25.55 12.36
N LYS A 516 33.38 -26.46 13.31
CA LYS A 516 33.53 -27.89 13.07
C LYS A 516 32.45 -28.38 12.11
N SER A 517 31.20 -28.03 12.36
CA SER A 517 30.08 -28.39 11.47
C SER A 517 30.23 -27.81 10.07
N LEU A 518 30.62 -26.55 9.94
CA LEU A 518 30.90 -25.94 8.62
C LEU A 518 32.02 -26.71 7.91
N HIS A 519 33.12 -27.02 8.56
CA HIS A 519 34.23 -27.78 7.97
C HIS A 519 33.75 -29.15 7.43
N GLU A 520 32.92 -29.87 8.21
CA GLU A 520 32.37 -31.17 7.81
C GLU A 520 31.34 -31.05 6.68
N GLN A 521 30.49 -30.01 6.68
CA GLN A 521 29.41 -29.83 5.69
C GLN A 521 29.86 -29.11 4.41
N CYS A 522 31.01 -28.42 4.45
CA CYS A 522 31.59 -27.77 3.29
C CYS A 522 32.38 -28.72 2.39
N ALA A 523 32.61 -29.95 2.83
CA ALA A 523 33.28 -30.98 2.02
C ALA A 523 32.53 -31.20 0.70
N GLY A 524 33.17 -30.87 -0.44
CA GLY A 524 32.58 -30.97 -1.78
C GLY A 524 31.69 -29.80 -2.21
N LYS A 525 31.54 -28.77 -1.38
CA LYS A 525 30.83 -27.53 -1.72
C LYS A 525 31.82 -26.36 -1.89
N THR A 526 31.43 -25.40 -2.70
CA THR A 526 32.14 -24.11 -2.77
C THR A 526 31.59 -23.19 -1.71
N VAL A 527 32.46 -22.64 -0.86
CA VAL A 527 32.07 -21.76 0.24
C VAL A 527 32.80 -20.43 0.14
N VAL A 528 32.07 -19.35 0.18
CA VAL A 528 32.63 -17.99 0.33
C VAL A 528 32.31 -17.51 1.74
N LEU A 529 33.36 -17.38 2.55
CA LEU A 529 33.27 -17.09 3.98
C LEU A 529 33.81 -15.69 4.27
N VAL A 530 32.91 -14.79 4.63
CA VAL A 530 33.28 -13.45 5.11
C VAL A 530 33.36 -13.44 6.63
N SER A 531 34.48 -13.05 7.20
CA SER A 531 34.62 -12.85 8.63
C SER A 531 35.80 -11.94 8.98
N HIS A 532 35.72 -11.30 10.11
CA HIS A 532 36.86 -10.58 10.72
C HIS A 532 37.58 -11.39 11.81
N ARG A 533 37.09 -12.60 12.14
CA ARG A 533 37.66 -13.49 13.16
C ARG A 533 38.69 -14.45 12.57
N ALA A 534 39.90 -14.45 13.13
CA ALA A 534 40.96 -15.36 12.72
C ALA A 534 40.59 -16.85 12.90
N SER A 535 39.78 -17.17 13.94
CA SER A 535 39.28 -18.52 14.20
C SER A 535 38.46 -19.05 13.03
N THR A 536 37.57 -18.23 12.50
CA THR A 536 36.65 -18.55 11.37
C THR A 536 37.46 -18.75 10.09
N MET A 537 38.53 -18.00 9.85
CA MET A 537 39.36 -18.12 8.65
C MET A 537 40.22 -19.39 8.60
N ARG A 538 40.35 -20.13 9.70
CA ARG A 538 41.13 -21.39 9.73
C ARG A 538 40.58 -22.52 8.88
N ILE A 539 39.29 -22.45 8.55
CA ILE A 539 38.64 -23.45 7.67
C ILE A 539 38.78 -23.11 6.19
N ALA A 540 39.29 -21.93 5.83
CA ALA A 540 39.45 -21.50 4.44
C ALA A 540 40.75 -22.07 3.83
N ASP A 541 40.64 -22.55 2.59
CA ASP A 541 41.78 -23.01 1.78
C ASP A 541 42.62 -21.82 1.28
N THR A 542 41.93 -20.73 0.94
CA THR A 542 42.53 -19.48 0.46
C THR A 542 41.85 -18.30 1.13
N VAL A 543 42.64 -17.30 1.52
CA VAL A 543 42.11 -16.07 2.14
C VAL A 543 42.53 -14.85 1.32
N TYR A 544 41.55 -14.04 0.95
CA TYR A 544 41.76 -12.75 0.30
C TYR A 544 41.48 -11.61 1.29
N SER A 545 42.25 -10.53 1.18
CA SER A 545 42.00 -9.30 1.92
C SER A 545 41.32 -8.25 1.05
N VAL A 546 40.29 -7.61 1.58
CA VAL A 546 39.62 -6.47 0.92
C VAL A 546 39.91 -5.20 1.70
N GLU A 547 40.68 -4.29 1.12
CA GLU A 547 41.03 -3.00 1.68
C GLU A 547 40.64 -1.87 0.74
N HIS A 548 39.84 -0.89 1.22
CA HIS A 548 39.39 0.24 0.42
C HIS A 548 38.78 -0.15 -0.94
N GLY A 549 37.98 -1.22 -0.94
CA GLY A 549 37.31 -1.71 -2.16
C GLY A 549 38.22 -2.43 -3.16
N ARG A 550 39.48 -2.71 -2.79
CA ARG A 550 40.43 -3.48 -3.62
C ARG A 550 40.75 -4.81 -2.95
N MET A 551 41.02 -5.81 -3.76
CA MET A 551 41.33 -7.16 -3.27
C MET A 551 42.83 -7.44 -3.43
N SER A 552 43.44 -8.06 -2.40
CA SER A 552 44.82 -8.52 -2.38
C SER A 552 44.92 -9.96 -1.79
#